data_64869ccdabe4a790ea7251e24c36d741
#
_entry.id   64869ccdabe4a790ea7251e24c36d741
#
_cell.length_a   1.000
_cell.length_b   1.000
_cell.length_c   1.000
_cell.angle_alpha   90.00
_cell.angle_beta   90.00
_cell.angle_gamma   90.00
#
_symmetry.space_group_name_H-M   'P 1'
#
loop_
_entity.id
_entity.type
_entity.pdbx_description
1 polymer ?
#
loop_
_entity_poly.entity_id
_entity_poly.type
_entity_poly.pdbx_seq_one_letter_code
_entity_poly.pdbx_strand_id
1 'polypeptide(L)'
;MLKIVRITPDFAIGPQPSPENFAEIRAAGFASILNARPDDEDGSYLISTEAREFALSEGLAYIHSPSENHSLFETDVIDQFERALTDIPSPIFAHCKSGTRTAILWALVAVRHREVTDVIAT
;
A
#
# COMPACT_ATOMS: atom_id res chain seq x y z
N MET A 1 5.40 -13.91 -12.00
CA MET A 1 4.48 -12.75 -12.15
C MET A 1 3.87 -12.36 -10.81
N LEU A 2 3.89 -11.09 -10.51
CA LEU A 2 3.36 -10.57 -9.25
C LEU A 2 1.82 -10.67 -9.23
N LYS A 3 1.27 -11.16 -8.13
CA LYS A 3 -0.18 -11.27 -8.00
C LYS A 3 -0.76 -9.94 -7.52
N ILE A 4 -1.34 -9.18 -8.44
CA ILE A 4 -1.94 -7.87 -8.17
C ILE A 4 -3.46 -8.05 -8.11
N VAL A 5 -4.08 -7.62 -7.02
CA VAL A 5 -5.53 -7.68 -6.84
C VAL A 5 -6.07 -6.26 -6.78
N ARG A 6 -6.81 -5.86 -7.81
CA ARG A 6 -7.41 -4.53 -7.86
C ARG A 6 -8.66 -4.49 -6.99
N ILE A 7 -8.70 -3.52 -6.08
CA ILE A 7 -9.84 -3.28 -5.20
C ILE A 7 -10.75 -2.21 -5.84
N THR A 8 -10.14 -1.15 -6.35
CA THR A 8 -10.80 -0.09 -7.11
C THR A 8 -9.92 0.24 -8.32
N PRO A 9 -10.39 1.04 -9.28
CA PRO A 9 -9.52 1.49 -10.38
C PRO A 9 -8.27 2.22 -9.88
N ASP A 10 -8.32 2.81 -8.69
CA ASP A 10 -7.23 3.63 -8.14
C ASP A 10 -6.38 2.92 -7.09
N PHE A 11 -6.76 1.72 -6.66
CA PHE A 11 -6.08 1.04 -5.56
C PHE A 11 -6.03 -0.47 -5.76
N ALA A 12 -4.85 -1.04 -5.61
CA ALA A 12 -4.64 -2.48 -5.67
C ALA A 12 -3.73 -2.95 -4.55
N ILE A 13 -3.81 -4.23 -4.22
CA ILE A 13 -3.00 -4.85 -3.16
C ILE A 13 -2.24 -6.05 -3.71
N GLY A 14 -1.21 -6.46 -2.98
CA GLY A 14 -0.46 -7.65 -3.34
C GLY A 14 0.65 -7.96 -2.35
N PRO A 15 1.40 -9.05 -2.63
CA PRO A 15 2.54 -9.41 -1.80
C PRO A 15 3.73 -8.51 -2.08
N GLN A 16 4.78 -8.65 -1.28
CA GLN A 16 5.99 -7.86 -1.47
C GLN A 16 6.60 -8.15 -2.85
N PRO A 17 6.86 -7.10 -3.66
CA PRO A 17 7.45 -7.29 -4.98
C PRO A 17 8.95 -7.61 -4.87
N SER A 18 9.44 -8.45 -5.79
CA SER A 18 10.86 -8.64 -6.01
C SER A 18 11.37 -7.55 -6.97
N PRO A 19 12.69 -7.38 -7.11
CA PRO A 19 13.23 -6.32 -7.97
C PRO A 19 12.65 -6.28 -9.39
N GLU A 20 12.47 -7.45 -10.02
CA GLU A 20 11.93 -7.53 -11.38
C GLU A 20 10.45 -7.17 -11.47
N ASN A 21 9.72 -7.19 -10.34
CA ASN A 21 8.30 -6.86 -10.33
C ASN A 21 8.03 -5.36 -10.45
N PHE A 22 9.02 -4.51 -10.19
CA PHE A 22 8.81 -3.06 -10.26
C PHE A 22 8.48 -2.60 -11.67
N ALA A 23 9.16 -3.15 -12.68
CA ALA A 23 8.82 -2.88 -14.07
C ALA A 23 7.41 -3.38 -14.41
N GLU A 24 7.03 -4.52 -13.89
CA GLU A 24 5.69 -5.10 -14.07
C GLU A 24 4.60 -4.19 -13.49
N ILE A 25 4.83 -3.65 -12.29
CA ILE A 25 3.91 -2.72 -11.65
C ILE A 25 3.74 -1.46 -12.48
N ARG A 26 4.85 -0.92 -12.99
CA ARG A 26 4.80 0.25 -13.88
C ARG A 26 4.02 -0.05 -15.15
N ALA A 27 4.29 -1.19 -15.76
CA ALA A 27 3.61 -1.60 -17.00
C ALA A 27 2.12 -1.81 -16.80
N ALA A 28 1.70 -2.17 -15.59
CA ALA A 28 0.29 -2.35 -15.24
C ALA A 28 -0.47 -1.04 -15.05
N GLY A 29 0.21 0.11 -15.13
CA GLY A 29 -0.41 1.42 -15.10
C GLY A 29 -0.39 2.12 -13.75
N PHE A 30 0.28 1.58 -12.75
CA PHE A 30 0.35 2.21 -11.43
C PHE A 30 1.29 3.43 -11.45
N ALA A 31 0.96 4.41 -10.63
CA ALA A 31 1.76 5.61 -10.45
C ALA A 31 2.63 5.55 -9.19
N SER A 32 2.23 4.76 -8.20
CA SER A 32 2.87 4.73 -6.88
C SER A 32 2.87 3.36 -6.25
N ILE A 33 3.82 3.15 -5.34
CA ILE A 33 3.89 1.98 -4.47
C ILE A 33 3.81 2.44 -3.02
N LEU A 34 2.92 1.82 -2.24
CA LEU A 34 2.86 1.99 -0.79
C LEU A 34 3.31 0.68 -0.14
N ASN A 35 4.37 0.75 0.64
CA ASN A 35 4.91 -0.40 1.35
C ASN A 35 4.50 -0.34 2.82
N ALA A 36 3.62 -1.25 3.24
CA ALA A 36 3.16 -1.33 4.64
C ALA A 36 3.91 -2.38 5.45
N ARG A 37 4.91 -3.03 4.87
CA ARG A 37 5.66 -4.07 5.57
C ARG A 37 6.82 -3.49 6.35
N PRO A 38 6.94 -3.76 7.68
CA PRO A 38 8.13 -3.38 8.44
C PRO A 38 9.39 -4.05 7.88
N ASP A 39 10.50 -3.32 7.85
CA ASP A 39 11.77 -3.83 7.30
C ASP A 39 12.38 -4.96 8.11
N ASP A 40 12.10 -5.00 9.41
CA ASP A 40 12.66 -6.00 10.34
C ASP A 40 11.84 -7.28 10.40
N GLU A 41 10.81 -7.41 9.59
CA GLU A 41 9.94 -8.59 9.56
C GLU A 41 10.66 -9.77 8.93
N ASP A 42 10.48 -10.97 9.51
CA ASP A 42 11.11 -12.20 9.03
C ASP A 42 10.72 -12.47 7.56
N GLY A 43 11.69 -12.91 6.77
CA GLY A 43 11.49 -13.24 5.37
C GLY A 43 11.52 -12.03 4.45
N SER A 44 11.82 -10.85 4.98
CA SER A 44 11.98 -9.67 4.13
C SER A 44 13.31 -9.75 3.39
N TYR A 45 13.25 -9.77 2.07
CA TYR A 45 14.45 -9.87 1.22
C TYR A 45 14.79 -8.56 0.51
N LEU A 46 13.99 -7.53 0.72
CA LEU A 46 14.19 -6.21 0.10
C LEU A 46 13.74 -5.14 1.07
N ILE A 47 14.69 -4.41 1.65
CA ILE A 47 14.36 -3.35 2.60
C ILE A 47 13.83 -2.11 1.85
N SER A 48 13.11 -1.24 2.58
CA SER A 48 12.40 -0.11 1.99
C SER A 48 13.31 0.86 1.24
N THR A 49 14.53 1.10 1.71
CA THR A 49 15.45 2.01 1.02
C THR A 49 15.87 1.47 -0.35
N GLU A 50 16.11 0.16 -0.45
CA GLU A 50 16.42 -0.48 -1.73
C GLU A 50 15.20 -0.51 -2.64
N ALA A 51 14.03 -0.84 -2.09
CA ALA A 51 12.78 -0.86 -2.84
C ALA A 51 12.47 0.52 -3.42
N ARG A 52 12.72 1.57 -2.65
CA ARG A 52 12.52 2.95 -3.12
C ARG A 52 13.34 3.23 -4.39
N GLU A 53 14.59 2.77 -4.41
CA GLU A 53 15.45 3.00 -5.58
C GLU A 53 14.92 2.29 -6.81
N PHE A 54 14.45 1.05 -6.67
CA PHE A 54 13.81 0.33 -7.76
C PHE A 54 12.56 1.07 -8.25
N ALA A 55 11.73 1.55 -7.33
CA ALA A 55 10.51 2.26 -7.69
C ALA A 55 10.84 3.55 -8.45
N LEU A 56 11.76 4.35 -7.94
CA LEU A 56 12.14 5.61 -8.57
C LEU A 56 12.75 5.39 -9.95
N SER A 57 13.53 4.33 -10.14
CA SER A 57 14.11 4.03 -11.45
C SER A 57 13.06 3.66 -12.50
N GLU A 58 11.88 3.18 -12.05
CA GLU A 58 10.76 2.88 -12.93
C GLU A 58 9.77 4.05 -13.05
N GLY A 59 10.09 5.20 -12.45
CA GLY A 59 9.21 6.37 -12.50
C GLY A 59 8.02 6.28 -11.56
N LEU A 60 8.09 5.40 -10.56
CA LEU A 60 7.02 5.24 -9.56
C LEU A 60 7.32 6.07 -8.32
N ALA A 61 6.30 6.74 -7.77
CA ALA A 61 6.40 7.34 -6.44
C ALA A 61 6.40 6.21 -5.41
N TYR A 62 6.99 6.45 -4.25
CA TYR A 62 7.16 5.41 -3.23
C TYR A 62 7.03 5.98 -1.84
N ILE A 63 6.28 5.28 -0.99
CA ILE A 63 6.19 5.62 0.42
C ILE A 63 6.23 4.35 1.27
N HIS A 64 6.96 4.41 2.39
CA HIS A 64 7.03 3.33 3.37
C HIS A 64 6.22 3.73 4.60
N SER A 65 5.14 3.00 4.85
CA SER A 65 4.24 3.22 5.98
C SER A 65 4.12 1.92 6.76
N PRO A 66 5.15 1.55 7.54
CA PRO A 66 5.20 0.24 8.19
C PRO A 66 4.06 0.06 9.18
N SER A 67 3.39 -1.09 9.09
CA SER A 67 2.24 -1.43 9.92
C SER A 67 2.40 -2.84 10.47
N GLU A 68 2.46 -2.95 11.79
CA GLU A 68 2.58 -4.23 12.47
C GLU A 68 1.24 -4.96 12.50
N ASN A 69 1.26 -6.29 12.38
CA ASN A 69 0.02 -7.08 12.40
C ASN A 69 -0.80 -6.86 13.66
N HIS A 70 -0.15 -6.69 14.80
CA HIS A 70 -0.83 -6.54 16.10
C HIS A 70 -1.37 -5.12 16.34
N SER A 71 -1.08 -4.16 15.45
CA SER A 71 -1.43 -2.76 15.64
C SER A 71 -2.39 -2.22 14.59
N LEU A 72 -2.92 -3.06 13.71
CA LEU A 72 -3.71 -2.60 12.56
C LEU A 72 -4.97 -1.80 12.93
N PHE A 73 -5.53 -2.06 14.09
CA PHE A 73 -6.76 -1.39 14.51
C PHE A 73 -6.52 -0.17 15.38
N GLU A 74 -5.26 0.19 15.61
CA GLU A 74 -4.92 1.41 16.36
C GLU A 74 -5.15 2.64 15.47
N THR A 75 -5.76 3.68 16.05
CA THR A 75 -6.15 4.89 15.31
C THR A 75 -4.95 5.54 14.61
N ASP A 76 -3.82 5.62 15.28
CA ASP A 76 -2.62 6.27 14.71
C ASP A 76 -2.05 5.48 13.52
N VAL A 77 -2.16 4.16 13.53
CA VAL A 77 -1.73 3.32 12.39
C VAL A 77 -2.66 3.55 11.19
N ILE A 78 -3.97 3.59 11.44
CA ILE A 78 -4.96 3.86 10.39
C ILE A 78 -4.76 5.27 9.83
N ASP A 79 -4.54 6.27 10.70
CA ASP A 79 -4.28 7.65 10.28
C ASP A 79 -3.02 7.74 9.41
N GLN A 80 -1.97 7.02 9.77
CA GLN A 80 -0.72 6.99 9.00
C GLN A 80 -0.95 6.40 7.60
N PHE A 81 -1.71 5.31 7.52
CA PHE A 81 -2.02 4.67 6.25
C PHE A 81 -2.86 5.59 5.36
N GLU A 82 -3.88 6.23 5.93
CA GLU A 82 -4.72 7.17 5.20
C GLU A 82 -3.91 8.34 4.66
N ARG A 83 -3.01 8.88 5.49
CA ARG A 83 -2.12 9.98 5.07
C ARG A 83 -1.23 9.54 3.92
N ALA A 84 -0.68 8.32 4.00
CA ALA A 84 0.16 7.79 2.93
C ALA A 84 -0.62 7.70 1.61
N LEU A 85 -1.89 7.27 1.67
CA LEU A 85 -2.74 7.20 0.48
C LEU A 85 -2.96 8.56 -0.18
N THR A 86 -3.01 9.64 0.61
CA THR A 86 -3.23 10.99 0.07
C THR A 86 -1.95 11.64 -0.41
N ASP A 87 -0.79 11.21 0.10
CA ASP A 87 0.50 11.83 -0.22
C ASP A 87 1.10 11.38 -1.55
N ILE A 88 0.61 10.30 -2.13
CA ILE A 88 1.16 9.76 -3.38
C ILE A 88 0.09 9.70 -4.46
N PRO A 89 0.48 9.81 -5.75
CA PRO A 89 -0.51 9.79 -6.83
C PRO A 89 -1.10 8.39 -7.06
N SER A 90 -2.39 8.36 -7.42
CA SER A 90 -3.05 7.12 -7.84
C SER A 90 -2.88 6.89 -9.34
N PRO A 91 -2.99 5.63 -9.81
CA PRO A 91 -3.32 4.43 -9.06
C PRO A 91 -2.17 3.94 -8.17
N ILE A 92 -2.52 3.43 -7.01
CA ILE A 92 -1.56 2.99 -5.99
C ILE A 92 -1.54 1.47 -5.91
N PHE A 93 -0.35 0.87 -5.93
CA PHE A 93 -0.14 -0.52 -5.57
C PHE A 93 0.37 -0.56 -4.13
N ALA A 94 -0.40 -1.17 -3.22
CA ALA A 94 -0.03 -1.26 -1.80
C ALA A 94 0.29 -2.71 -1.45
N HIS A 95 1.41 -2.92 -0.78
CA HIS A 95 1.81 -4.27 -0.38
C HIS A 95 2.23 -4.34 1.09
N CYS A 96 2.17 -5.54 1.63
CA CYS A 96 2.79 -5.93 2.87
C CYS A 96 3.53 -7.24 2.60
N LYS A 97 3.38 -8.26 3.43
CA LYS A 97 3.96 -9.56 3.12
C LYS A 97 3.12 -10.32 2.10
N SER A 98 1.80 -10.37 2.30
CA SER A 98 0.87 -11.13 1.46
C SER A 98 -0.21 -10.28 0.81
N GLY A 99 -0.40 -9.05 1.26
CA GLY A 99 -1.47 -8.17 0.83
C GLY A 99 -2.60 -8.03 1.86
N THR A 100 -2.65 -8.91 2.85
CA THR A 100 -3.75 -8.94 3.83
C THR A 100 -3.83 -7.67 4.67
N ARG A 101 -2.69 -7.18 5.19
CA ARG A 101 -2.67 -5.96 6.01
C ARG A 101 -3.15 -4.75 5.23
N THR A 102 -2.69 -4.60 4.00
CA THR A 102 -3.08 -3.47 3.16
C THR A 102 -4.57 -3.53 2.81
N ALA A 103 -5.11 -4.72 2.62
CA ALA A 103 -6.55 -4.90 2.39
C ALA A 103 -7.35 -4.46 3.63
N ILE A 104 -6.93 -4.86 4.82
CA ILE A 104 -7.60 -4.50 6.08
C ILE A 104 -7.52 -2.99 6.30
N LEU A 105 -6.34 -2.40 6.16
CA LEU A 105 -6.15 -0.97 6.38
C LEU A 105 -6.97 -0.15 5.39
N TRP A 106 -7.00 -0.55 4.12
CA TRP A 106 -7.82 0.13 3.12
C TRP A 106 -9.30 0.08 3.49
N ALA A 107 -9.78 -1.10 3.93
CA ALA A 107 -11.16 -1.27 4.32
C ALA A 107 -11.52 -0.39 5.52
N LEU A 108 -10.63 -0.27 6.50
CA LEU A 108 -10.85 0.57 7.67
C LEU A 108 -10.95 2.05 7.29
N VAL A 109 -10.10 2.52 6.37
CA VAL A 109 -10.16 3.89 5.87
C VAL A 109 -11.46 4.11 5.08
N ALA A 110 -11.84 3.17 4.23
CA ALA A 110 -13.04 3.26 3.42
C ALA A 110 -14.31 3.34 4.29
N VAL A 111 -14.38 2.51 5.34
CA VAL A 111 -15.50 2.53 6.26
C VAL A 111 -15.59 3.86 6.99
N ARG A 112 -14.45 4.41 7.41
CA ARG A 112 -14.38 5.71 8.08
C ARG A 112 -15.01 6.81 7.23
N HIS A 113 -14.64 6.88 5.95
CA HIS A 113 -15.19 7.87 5.02
C HIS A 113 -16.65 7.60 4.69
N ARG A 114 -17.02 6.34 4.53
CA ARG A 114 -18.38 5.95 4.22
C ARG A 114 -19.34 6.34 5.35
N GLU A 115 -18.94 6.14 6.60
CA GLU A 115 -19.75 6.52 7.75
C GLU A 115 -20.04 8.01 7.78
N VAL A 116 -19.02 8.83 7.52
CA VAL A 116 -19.16 10.29 7.44
C VAL A 116 -20.12 10.67 6.32
N THR A 117 -19.98 10.07 5.15
CA THR A 117 -20.83 10.32 3.99
C THR A 117 -22.29 9.92 4.27
N ASP A 118 -22.50 8.76 4.88
CA ASP A 118 -23.84 8.26 5.20
C ASP A 118 -24.53 9.17 6.20
N VAL A 119 -23.82 9.67 7.20
CA VAL A 119 -24.36 10.61 8.20
C VAL A 119 -24.78 11.92 7.52
N ILE A 120 -23.99 12.45 6.60
CA ILE A 120 -24.28 13.67 5.89
C ILE A 120 -25.46 13.47 4.94
N ALA A 121 -25.56 12.31 4.31
CA ALA A 121 -26.61 12.01 3.34
C ALA A 121 -27.99 11.82 3.97
N THR A 122 -28.03 11.49 5.26
CA THR A 122 -29.29 11.28 5.99
C THR A 122 -29.74 12.54 6.69
#